data_3b85cc03fe0b7fac1aebf1c22787b91e
#
_entry.id   3b85cc03fe0b7fac1aebf1c22787b91e
#
_cell.length_a   1.000
_cell.length_b   1.000
_cell.length_c   1.000
_cell.angle_alpha   90.00
_cell.angle_beta   90.00
_cell.angle_gamma   90.00
#
_symmetry.space_group_name_H-M   'P 1'
#
loop_
_entity.id
_entity.type
_entity.pdbx_description
1 polymer ?
#
loop_
_entity_poly.entity_id
_entity_poly.type
_entity_poly.pdbx_seq_one_letter_code
_entity_poly.pdbx_strand_id
1 'polypeptide(L)'
;LESLHIRSPELVFDRYPHELSGGMGQRVMIGMMVVREPDLLIADEPTSALDVTVQMQVLSILDELVERRRMGLIFISHDLQLVSRFCDRVIVMYAGQIVETLDAKRLNEAQHPYTRGLLACLPEIDGPLTPLPVLDRQAAWSQTP
;
A
#
# COMPACT_ATOMS: atom_id res chain seq x y z
N LEU A 1 0.41 19.47 -10.66
CA LEU A 1 1.48 18.52 -11.04
C LEU A 1 2.79 18.78 -10.25
N GLU A 2 3.12 20.02 -9.91
CA GLU A 2 4.31 20.35 -9.09
C GLU A 2 4.28 19.67 -7.73
N SER A 3 3.12 19.65 -7.04
CA SER A 3 2.92 18.98 -5.77
C SER A 3 3.05 17.44 -5.83
N LEU A 4 3.20 16.88 -7.01
CA LEU A 4 3.41 15.46 -7.27
C LEU A 4 4.85 15.17 -7.68
N HIS A 5 5.75 16.12 -7.48
CA HIS A 5 7.16 16.03 -7.87
C HIS A 5 7.37 15.66 -9.35
N ILE A 6 6.45 16.10 -10.22
CA ILE A 6 6.59 15.93 -11.67
C ILE A 6 7.47 17.05 -12.20
N ARG A 7 8.61 16.68 -12.79
CA ARG A 7 9.51 17.63 -13.44
C ARG A 7 8.90 18.12 -14.74
N SER A 8 8.99 19.43 -15.02
CA SER A 8 8.46 20.07 -16.23
C SER A 8 7.00 19.70 -16.49
N PRO A 9 6.07 20.05 -15.57
CA PRO A 9 4.67 19.62 -15.62
C PRO A 9 3.96 20.06 -16.91
N GLU A 10 4.35 21.18 -17.50
CA GLU A 10 3.86 21.69 -18.80
C GLU A 10 4.16 20.74 -19.96
N LEU A 11 5.33 20.10 -19.95
CA LEU A 11 5.71 19.13 -20.99
C LEU A 11 4.98 17.79 -20.80
N VAL A 12 4.63 17.46 -19.56
CA VAL A 12 3.92 16.23 -19.24
C VAL A 12 2.42 16.37 -19.52
N PHE A 13 1.87 17.59 -19.40
CA PHE A 13 0.46 17.87 -19.60
C PHE A 13 -0.03 17.52 -21.00
N ASP A 14 0.81 17.70 -22.02
CA ASP A 14 0.48 17.43 -23.42
C ASP A 14 0.85 16.01 -23.88
N ARG A 15 1.35 15.15 -22.97
CA ARG A 15 1.73 13.77 -23.32
C ARG A 15 0.60 12.78 -23.18
N TYR A 16 0.63 11.76 -24.03
CA TYR A 16 -0.24 10.62 -23.90
C TYR A 16 0.25 9.64 -22.80
N PRO A 17 -0.66 8.85 -22.17
CA PRO A 17 -0.29 7.92 -21.11
C PRO A 17 0.82 6.93 -21.48
N HIS A 18 0.89 6.48 -22.73
CA HIS A 18 1.91 5.55 -23.24
C HIS A 18 3.30 6.18 -23.40
N GLU A 19 3.41 7.51 -23.34
CA GLU A 19 4.68 8.26 -23.39
C GLU A 19 5.25 8.54 -21.99
N LEU A 20 4.50 8.14 -20.94
CA LEU A 20 4.91 8.31 -19.54
C LEU A 20 5.58 7.04 -19.03
N SER A 21 6.61 7.21 -18.20
CA SER A 21 7.10 6.07 -17.40
C SER A 21 6.04 5.63 -16.38
N GLY A 22 6.10 4.38 -15.90
CA GLY A 22 5.13 3.86 -14.93
C GLY A 22 4.98 4.76 -13.70
N GLY A 23 6.09 5.20 -13.12
CA GLY A 23 6.06 6.11 -11.97
C GLY A 23 5.51 7.50 -12.28
N MET A 24 5.72 8.03 -13.50
CA MET A 24 5.10 9.28 -13.91
C MET A 24 3.59 9.12 -14.11
N GLY A 25 3.17 8.05 -14.77
CA GLY A 25 1.75 7.73 -14.95
C GLY A 25 1.03 7.60 -13.62
N GLN A 26 1.65 6.93 -12.65
CA GLN A 26 1.10 6.78 -11.30
C GLN A 26 0.92 8.13 -10.59
N ARG A 27 1.92 9.02 -10.67
CA ARG A 27 1.83 10.37 -10.08
C ARG A 27 0.76 11.23 -10.75
N VAL A 28 0.63 11.16 -12.07
CA VAL A 28 -0.43 11.85 -12.81
C VAL A 28 -1.80 11.32 -12.36
N MET A 29 -1.97 10.00 -12.23
CA MET A 29 -3.21 9.39 -11.75
C MET A 29 -3.58 9.86 -10.33
N ILE A 30 -2.61 9.88 -9.40
CA ILE A 30 -2.81 10.44 -8.06
C ILE A 30 -3.25 11.90 -8.15
N GLY A 31 -2.61 12.69 -9.00
CA GLY A 31 -2.98 14.10 -9.22
C GLY A 31 -4.42 14.27 -9.68
N MET A 32 -4.88 13.44 -10.61
CA MET A 32 -6.26 13.47 -11.08
C MET A 32 -7.25 13.14 -9.94
N MET A 33 -6.92 12.20 -9.07
CA MET A 33 -7.77 11.82 -7.94
C MET A 33 -7.88 12.94 -6.89
N VAL A 34 -6.79 13.67 -6.62
CA VAL A 34 -6.76 14.71 -5.58
C VAL A 34 -7.13 16.11 -6.06
N VAL A 35 -7.36 16.30 -7.35
CA VAL A 35 -7.74 17.59 -7.95
C VAL A 35 -9.03 18.16 -7.36
N ARG A 36 -9.96 17.28 -6.97
CA ARG A 36 -11.25 17.66 -6.36
C ARG A 36 -11.20 17.81 -4.83
N GLU A 37 -10.01 17.74 -4.25
CA GLU A 37 -9.81 17.89 -2.80
C GLU A 37 -10.69 16.93 -1.97
N PRO A 38 -10.61 15.62 -2.19
CA PRO A 38 -11.43 14.66 -1.47
C PRO A 38 -11.06 14.60 0.02
N ASP A 39 -12.04 14.32 0.87
CA ASP A 39 -11.80 14.04 2.30
C ASP A 39 -11.17 12.66 2.54
N LEU A 40 -11.35 11.72 1.58
CA LEU A 40 -10.86 10.36 1.64
C LEU A 40 -10.33 9.92 0.28
N LEU A 41 -9.12 9.39 0.24
CA LEU A 41 -8.51 8.74 -0.92
C LEU A 41 -8.44 7.23 -0.71
N ILE A 42 -8.85 6.46 -1.70
CA ILE A 42 -8.65 5.00 -1.74
C ILE A 42 -7.55 4.70 -2.76
N ALA A 43 -6.44 4.16 -2.30
CA ALA A 43 -5.31 3.76 -3.12
C ALA A 43 -5.21 2.24 -3.15
N ASP A 44 -5.64 1.64 -4.25
CA ASP A 44 -5.62 0.19 -4.46
C ASP A 44 -4.37 -0.19 -5.23
N GLU A 45 -3.46 -0.92 -4.58
CA GLU A 45 -2.16 -1.35 -5.11
C GLU A 45 -1.38 -0.21 -5.81
N PRO A 46 -1.24 0.98 -5.19
CA PRO A 46 -0.74 2.17 -5.90
C PRO A 46 0.74 2.08 -6.28
N THR A 47 1.44 1.08 -5.78
CA THR A 47 2.87 0.87 -6.02
C THR A 47 3.17 -0.47 -6.71
N SER A 48 2.15 -1.22 -7.11
CA SER A 48 2.33 -2.46 -7.84
C SER A 48 3.06 -2.22 -9.18
N ALA A 49 3.95 -3.12 -9.55
CA ALA A 49 4.76 -3.04 -10.76
C ALA A 49 5.74 -1.85 -10.85
N LEU A 50 6.03 -1.16 -9.73
CA LEU A 50 7.05 -0.14 -9.64
C LEU A 50 8.33 -0.70 -9.00
N ASP A 51 9.49 -0.20 -9.44
CA ASP A 51 10.73 -0.46 -8.71
C ASP A 51 10.72 0.22 -7.33
N VAL A 52 11.55 -0.29 -6.41
CA VAL A 52 11.58 0.15 -5.01
C VAL A 52 11.79 1.67 -4.88
N THR A 53 12.63 2.27 -5.74
CA THR A 53 12.92 3.69 -5.67
C THR A 53 11.69 4.53 -6.05
N VAL A 54 11.01 4.15 -7.13
CA VAL A 54 9.78 4.83 -7.58
C VAL A 54 8.65 4.60 -6.62
N GLN A 55 8.52 3.39 -6.05
CA GLN A 55 7.57 3.07 -4.99
C GLN A 55 7.71 4.03 -3.80
N MET A 56 8.92 4.21 -3.27
CA MET A 56 9.17 5.13 -2.15
C MET A 56 8.81 6.58 -2.49
N GLN A 57 9.05 7.01 -3.73
CA GLN A 57 8.65 8.36 -4.16
C GLN A 57 7.13 8.54 -4.22
N VAL A 58 6.39 7.53 -4.70
CA VAL A 58 4.92 7.57 -4.72
C VAL A 58 4.34 7.61 -3.31
N LEU A 59 4.91 6.83 -2.39
CA LEU A 59 4.50 6.83 -0.98
C LEU A 59 4.76 8.17 -0.30
N SER A 60 5.92 8.78 -0.54
CA SER A 60 6.24 10.12 -0.02
C SER A 60 5.23 11.17 -0.51
N ILE A 61 4.81 11.10 -1.77
CA ILE A 61 3.78 11.99 -2.31
C ILE A 61 2.43 11.77 -1.62
N LEU A 62 2.03 10.51 -1.41
CA LEU A 62 0.77 10.20 -0.72
C LEU A 62 0.79 10.71 0.73
N ASP A 63 1.89 10.52 1.45
CA ASP A 63 2.08 11.00 2.82
C ASP A 63 1.98 12.52 2.90
N GLU A 64 2.71 13.24 2.05
CA GLU A 64 2.63 14.70 1.96
C GLU A 64 1.22 15.21 1.64
N LEU A 65 0.49 14.51 0.77
CA LEU A 65 -0.89 14.89 0.42
C LEU A 65 -1.85 14.67 1.59
N VAL A 66 -1.72 13.55 2.30
CA VAL A 66 -2.51 13.23 3.50
C VAL A 66 -2.30 14.30 4.57
N GLU A 67 -1.03 14.61 4.89
CA GLU A 67 -0.70 15.62 5.91
C GLU A 67 -1.18 17.02 5.53
N ARG A 68 -0.83 17.49 4.33
CA ARG A 68 -1.15 18.86 3.90
C ARG A 68 -2.64 19.13 3.76
N ARG A 69 -3.39 18.14 3.28
CA ARG A 69 -4.83 18.26 3.02
C ARG A 69 -5.69 17.72 4.14
N ARG A 70 -5.10 17.10 5.16
CA ARG A 70 -5.79 16.45 6.28
C ARG A 70 -6.86 15.46 5.82
N MET A 71 -6.58 14.76 4.72
CA MET A 71 -7.49 13.76 4.17
C MET A 71 -7.22 12.38 4.75
N GLY A 72 -8.24 11.52 4.78
CA GLY A 72 -8.09 10.11 5.08
C GLY A 72 -7.46 9.36 3.91
N LEU A 73 -6.71 8.28 4.20
CA LEU A 73 -6.19 7.36 3.18
C LEU A 73 -6.58 5.93 3.53
N ILE A 74 -7.22 5.24 2.60
CA ILE A 74 -7.34 3.78 2.62
C ILE A 74 -6.30 3.25 1.62
N PHE A 75 -5.28 2.58 2.15
CA PHE A 75 -4.19 2.02 1.38
C PHE A 75 -4.35 0.50 1.31
N ILE A 76 -4.57 -0.04 0.11
CA ILE A 76 -4.73 -1.48 -0.12
C ILE A 76 -3.43 -2.00 -0.72
N SER A 77 -2.84 -3.01 -0.08
CA SER A 77 -1.61 -3.65 -0.55
C SER A 77 -1.49 -5.07 -0.01
N HIS A 78 -0.79 -5.90 -0.74
CA HIS A 78 -0.35 -7.23 -0.29
C HIS A 78 1.04 -7.20 0.39
N ASP A 79 1.74 -6.06 0.37
CA ASP A 79 3.03 -5.89 1.01
C ASP A 79 2.87 -5.48 2.48
N LEU A 80 2.93 -6.48 3.38
CA LEU A 80 2.80 -6.27 4.82
C LEU A 80 3.92 -5.41 5.41
N GLN A 81 5.14 -5.47 4.87
CA GLN A 81 6.24 -4.64 5.35
C GLN A 81 5.98 -3.17 5.03
N LEU A 82 5.46 -2.91 3.84
CA LEU A 82 5.08 -1.57 3.43
C LEU A 82 3.94 -1.04 4.29
N VAL A 83 2.87 -1.82 4.44
CA VAL A 83 1.70 -1.46 5.26
C VAL A 83 2.10 -1.14 6.70
N SER A 84 2.98 -1.95 7.31
CA SER A 84 3.43 -1.75 8.69
C SER A 84 4.22 -0.45 8.92
N ARG A 85 4.88 0.06 7.86
CA ARG A 85 5.69 1.28 7.92
C ARG A 85 4.91 2.54 7.56
N PHE A 86 3.91 2.40 6.70
CA PHE A 86 3.23 3.52 6.07
C PHE A 86 1.86 3.82 6.71
N CYS A 87 1.18 2.82 7.27
CA CYS A 87 -0.17 2.97 7.81
C CYS A 87 -0.16 3.10 9.34
N ASP A 88 -1.21 3.73 9.90
CA ASP A 88 -1.45 3.78 11.34
C ASP A 88 -2.16 2.51 11.83
N ARG A 89 -3.11 2.02 11.04
CA ARG A 89 -3.98 0.88 11.36
C ARG A 89 -4.09 -0.08 10.18
N VAL A 90 -4.11 -1.36 10.47
CA VAL A 90 -4.24 -2.43 9.49
C VAL A 90 -5.55 -3.17 9.69
N ILE A 91 -6.25 -3.41 8.59
CA ILE A 91 -7.41 -4.26 8.50
C ILE A 91 -7.04 -5.46 7.62
N VAL A 92 -7.01 -6.65 8.22
CA VAL A 92 -6.71 -7.88 7.48
C VAL A 92 -8.01 -8.51 7.02
N MET A 93 -8.08 -8.83 5.74
CA MET A 93 -9.25 -9.44 5.11
C MET A 93 -8.93 -10.83 4.57
N TYR A 94 -9.84 -11.76 4.76
CA TYR A 94 -9.80 -13.10 4.18
C TYR A 94 -11.18 -13.50 3.67
N ALA A 95 -11.27 -14.00 2.45
CA ALA A 95 -12.52 -14.44 1.81
C ALA A 95 -13.67 -13.40 1.92
N GLY A 96 -13.35 -12.11 1.76
CA GLY A 96 -14.33 -11.02 1.83
C GLY A 96 -14.74 -10.58 3.24
N GLN A 97 -14.16 -11.19 4.29
CA GLN A 97 -14.44 -10.85 5.69
C GLN A 97 -13.24 -10.18 6.35
N ILE A 98 -13.51 -9.25 7.26
CA ILE A 98 -12.49 -8.69 8.13
C ILE A 98 -12.20 -9.73 9.22
N VAL A 99 -10.97 -10.24 9.25
CA VAL A 99 -10.55 -11.25 10.22
C VAL A 99 -9.77 -10.68 11.38
N GLU A 100 -9.12 -9.52 11.19
CA GLU A 100 -8.38 -8.84 12.24
C GLU A 100 -8.25 -7.35 11.94
N THR A 101 -8.23 -6.54 13.00
CA THR A 101 -7.91 -5.11 12.95
C THR A 101 -6.94 -4.78 14.07
N LEU A 102 -5.82 -4.14 13.74
CA LEU A 102 -4.77 -3.83 14.71
C LEU A 102 -3.99 -2.57 14.30
N ASP A 103 -3.25 -2.03 15.25
CA ASP A 103 -2.27 -0.96 15.02
C ASP A 103 -1.15 -1.50 14.12
N ALA A 104 -0.76 -0.75 13.10
CA ALA A 104 0.27 -1.19 12.16
C ALA A 104 1.64 -1.42 12.84
N LYS A 105 1.96 -0.64 13.88
CA LYS A 105 3.20 -0.80 14.67
C LYS A 105 3.19 -2.05 15.54
N ARG A 106 2.02 -2.64 15.77
CA ARG A 106 1.81 -3.85 16.58
C ARG A 106 1.44 -5.06 15.73
N LEU A 107 1.76 -5.04 14.46
CA LEU A 107 1.44 -6.11 13.52
C LEU A 107 2.04 -7.48 13.95
N ASN A 108 3.17 -7.44 14.61
CA ASN A 108 3.82 -8.62 15.21
C ASN A 108 3.04 -9.25 16.39
N GLU A 109 2.07 -8.54 16.97
CA GLU A 109 1.18 -9.02 18.04
C GLU A 109 -0.11 -9.63 17.52
N ALA A 110 -0.22 -9.86 16.19
CA ALA A 110 -1.39 -10.43 15.55
C ALA A 110 -1.82 -11.75 16.22
N GLN A 111 -3.13 -11.88 16.41
CA GLN A 111 -3.73 -13.04 17.08
C GLN A 111 -4.38 -14.01 16.10
N HIS A 112 -4.94 -13.47 15.01
CA HIS A 112 -5.63 -14.31 14.03
C HIS A 112 -4.65 -15.23 13.29
N PRO A 113 -4.94 -16.54 13.19
CA PRO A 113 -4.02 -17.52 12.56
C PRO A 113 -3.64 -17.17 11.13
N TYR A 114 -4.55 -16.58 10.35
CA TYR A 114 -4.28 -16.14 8.99
C TYR A 114 -3.25 -15.01 8.96
N THR A 115 -3.43 -13.98 9.80
CA THR A 115 -2.48 -12.85 9.88
C THR A 115 -1.09 -13.32 10.32
N ARG A 116 -1.05 -14.17 11.35
CA ARG A 116 0.21 -14.78 11.82
C ARG A 116 0.90 -15.59 10.74
N GLY A 117 0.13 -16.35 9.97
CA GLY A 117 0.64 -17.12 8.84
C GLY A 117 1.21 -16.24 7.74
N LEU A 118 0.54 -15.12 7.40
CA LEU A 118 1.05 -14.14 6.45
C LEU A 118 2.39 -13.55 6.92
N LEU A 119 2.48 -13.18 8.19
CA LEU A 119 3.72 -12.63 8.77
C LEU A 119 4.85 -13.66 8.77
N ALA A 120 4.57 -14.91 9.08
CA ALA A 120 5.55 -16.00 9.07
C ALA A 120 6.08 -16.32 7.65
N CYS A 121 5.34 -15.97 6.60
CA CYS A 121 5.76 -16.11 5.20
C CYS A 121 6.61 -14.95 4.70
N LEU A 122 6.84 -13.90 5.51
CA LEU A 122 7.72 -12.79 5.11
C LEU A 122 9.18 -13.24 5.18
N PRO A 123 9.99 -12.95 4.14
CA PRO A 123 11.41 -13.25 4.16
C PRO A 123 12.13 -12.35 5.18
N GLU A 124 12.91 -12.96 6.07
CA GLU A 124 13.85 -12.23 6.93
C GLU A 124 15.15 -11.98 6.16
N ILE A 125 15.56 -10.72 6.03
CA ILE A 125 16.75 -10.34 5.25
C ILE A 125 18.04 -10.98 5.82
N ASP A 126 18.10 -11.11 7.14
CA ASP A 126 19.25 -11.68 7.87
C ASP A 126 18.97 -13.09 8.44
N GLY A 127 17.86 -13.71 8.05
CA GLY A 127 17.45 -15.02 8.52
C GLY A 127 18.17 -16.18 7.83
N PRO A 128 18.16 -17.40 8.41
CA PRO A 128 18.72 -18.59 7.77
C PRO A 128 17.95 -18.88 6.48
N LEU A 129 18.66 -19.38 5.44
CA LEU A 129 18.07 -19.82 4.17
C LEU A 129 17.24 -21.10 4.38
N THR A 130 16.12 -20.97 5.05
CA THR A 130 15.13 -22.05 5.20
C THR A 130 13.98 -21.83 4.24
N PRO A 131 13.36 -22.91 3.70
CA PRO A 131 12.15 -22.77 2.91
C PRO A 131 11.09 -21.99 3.70
N LEU A 132 10.51 -20.96 3.07
CA LEU A 132 9.41 -20.20 3.70
C LEU A 132 8.24 -21.16 3.97
N PRO A 133 7.56 -21.01 5.13
CA PRO A 133 6.39 -21.82 5.42
C PRO A 133 5.29 -21.53 4.39
N VAL A 134 4.63 -22.56 3.92
CA VAL A 134 3.46 -22.44 3.05
C VAL A 134 2.23 -22.32 3.93
N LEU A 135 1.42 -21.32 3.64
CA LEU A 135 0.19 -21.09 4.39
C LEU A 135 -0.90 -22.09 3.94
N ASP A 136 -1.16 -23.11 4.75
CA ASP A 136 -2.24 -24.04 4.51
C ASP A 136 -3.60 -23.38 4.80
N ARG A 137 -4.44 -23.28 3.78
CA ARG A 137 -5.77 -22.67 3.90
C ARG A 137 -6.67 -23.50 4.82
N GLN A 138 -7.20 -22.87 5.86
CA GLN A 138 -8.16 -23.49 6.77
C GLN A 138 -9.55 -22.88 6.59
N ALA A 139 -10.57 -23.71 6.41
CA ALA A 139 -11.96 -23.25 6.28
C ALA A 139 -12.45 -22.48 7.52
N ALA A 140 -11.86 -22.73 8.68
CA ALA A 140 -12.16 -22.03 9.93
C ALA A 140 -11.78 -20.54 9.91
N TRP A 141 -10.91 -20.09 9.01
CA TRP A 141 -10.49 -18.67 8.95
C TRP A 141 -11.59 -17.73 8.43
N SER A 142 -12.59 -18.26 7.72
CA SER A 142 -13.77 -17.51 7.26
C SER A 142 -14.92 -17.52 8.26
N GLN A 143 -14.77 -18.22 9.38
CA GLN A 143 -15.78 -18.30 10.46
C GLN A 143 -15.31 -17.45 11.64
N THR A 144 -15.43 -16.12 11.49
CA THR A 144 -15.33 -15.24 12.66
C THR A 144 -16.69 -15.18 13.33
N PRO A 145 -16.78 -15.29 14.67
CA PRO A 145 -18.04 -15.21 15.40
C PRO A 145 -18.71 -13.85 15.27
#